data_0471932ad109b7e504ed3cf2d1f1fb15
#
_entry.id   0471932ad109b7e504ed3cf2d1f1fb15
#
_cell.length_a   1.000
_cell.length_b   1.000
_cell.length_c   1.000
_cell.angle_alpha   90.00
_cell.angle_beta   90.00
_cell.angle_gamma   90.00
#
_symmetry.space_group_name_H-M   'P 1'
#
loop_
_entity.id
_entity.type
_entity.pdbx_description
1 polymer ?
#
loop_
_entity_poly.entity_id
_entity_poly.type
_entity_poly.pdbx_seq_one_letter_code
_entity_poly.pdbx_strand_id
1 'polypeptide(L)'
;MQIPYRRVEEYQKVDIGALRPAGSYKQLIDKRTHPIDELVRQHGKIPDDLLIPRTCPTCGSADARHELDKDHLRIVRCNRCDLVYVNPTFDEAHYKRVYVSAEYQEIVRDLGIKSHEYRTKRFGQERVRLMSDQLPGIASPRFLDVGCSTGFVVEAARDAGWDAIGIDLNPSAVEYGQSRGLNLRAVALEESGYKPGSFDAVSLFDVLEHLLDPVRTLRACAQLLRPGGIVFLYVPNYDSASRMLMGKDAHFIWPTHHLNYYTPATIRDLMTRQSLDTVYLATEGLDLVDYLWYRREVQGRSDDGVEEIADLLQFFVNAGAYGKNLRVIARKQTR
;
A
#
# COMPACT_ATOMS: atom_id res chain seq x y z
N MET A 1 -13.51 13.14 -6.58
CA MET A 1 -12.13 13.01 -6.09
C MET A 1 -11.73 14.34 -5.46
N GLN A 2 -11.03 14.30 -4.34
CA GLN A 2 -10.58 15.51 -3.68
C GLN A 2 -9.17 15.84 -4.17
N ILE A 3 -8.88 17.13 -4.34
CA ILE A 3 -7.54 17.61 -4.65
C ILE A 3 -6.84 17.79 -3.30
N PRO A 4 -5.72 17.08 -3.05
CA PRO A 4 -5.03 17.11 -1.76
C PRO A 4 -4.43 18.48 -1.44
N TYR A 5 -4.14 19.28 -2.47
CA TYR A 5 -3.56 20.62 -2.36
C TYR A 5 -4.34 21.61 -3.22
N ARG A 6 -4.55 22.83 -2.72
CA ARG A 6 -5.17 23.91 -3.47
C ARG A 6 -4.14 24.81 -4.18
N ARG A 7 -2.91 24.81 -3.68
CA ARG A 7 -1.79 25.63 -4.19
C ARG A 7 -0.52 24.80 -4.23
N VAL A 8 0.39 25.15 -5.12
CA VAL A 8 1.70 24.49 -5.27
C VAL A 8 2.51 24.56 -3.97
N GLU A 9 2.41 25.69 -3.25
CA GLU A 9 3.13 25.94 -2.00
C GLU A 9 2.68 25.02 -0.86
N GLU A 10 1.50 24.42 -0.96
CA GLU A 10 0.99 23.43 0.00
C GLU A 10 1.59 22.03 -0.23
N TYR A 11 2.18 21.80 -1.40
CA TYR A 11 2.85 20.56 -1.71
C TYR A 11 4.14 20.43 -0.88
N GLN A 12 4.14 19.47 0.02
CA GLN A 12 5.31 19.18 0.85
C GLN A 12 6.24 18.23 0.12
N LYS A 13 7.39 18.73 -0.30
CA LYS A 13 8.44 17.93 -0.90
C LYS A 13 8.85 16.78 0.03
N VAL A 14 9.06 15.60 -0.57
CA VAL A 14 9.56 14.42 0.16
C VAL A 14 11.09 14.41 0.11
N ASP A 15 11.71 14.33 1.26
CA ASP A 15 13.14 14.06 1.37
C ASP A 15 13.40 12.59 1.02
N ILE A 16 13.90 12.37 -0.19
CA ILE A 16 14.15 11.03 -0.72
C ILE A 16 15.29 10.34 0.04
N GLY A 17 16.31 11.09 0.47
CA GLY A 17 17.43 10.53 1.25
C GLY A 17 16.98 10.00 2.61
N ALA A 18 16.08 10.74 3.28
CA ALA A 18 15.51 10.31 4.55
C ALA A 18 14.50 9.16 4.40
N LEU A 19 13.74 9.13 3.29
CA LEU A 19 12.77 8.09 3.00
C LEU A 19 13.42 6.79 2.51
N ARG A 20 14.44 6.91 1.66
CA ARG A 20 15.15 5.81 0.99
C ARG A 20 16.65 5.95 1.27
N PRO A 21 17.15 5.48 2.42
CA PRO A 21 18.57 5.57 2.77
C PRO A 21 19.45 5.04 1.65
N ALA A 22 20.65 5.60 1.48
CA ALA A 22 21.53 5.36 0.33
C ALA A 22 21.69 3.87 -0.02
N GLY A 23 21.43 3.53 -1.26
CA GLY A 23 21.53 2.17 -1.81
C GLY A 23 20.37 1.22 -1.49
N SER A 24 19.56 1.48 -0.46
CA SER A 24 18.49 0.56 -0.02
C SER A 24 17.42 0.33 -1.09
N TYR A 25 17.04 1.37 -1.82
CA TYR A 25 16.02 1.28 -2.85
C TYR A 25 16.49 0.51 -4.08
N LYS A 26 17.74 0.72 -4.53
CA LYS A 26 18.32 -0.05 -5.62
C LYS A 26 18.43 -1.52 -5.24
N GLN A 27 18.90 -1.84 -4.05
CA GLN A 27 18.98 -3.22 -3.55
C GLN A 27 17.60 -3.89 -3.51
N LEU A 28 16.55 -3.17 -3.08
CA LEU A 28 15.19 -3.69 -3.12
C LEU A 28 14.76 -4.05 -4.55
N ILE A 29 14.98 -3.14 -5.51
CA ILE A 29 14.61 -3.37 -6.91
C ILE A 29 15.40 -4.54 -7.52
N ASP A 30 16.70 -4.64 -7.25
CA ASP A 30 17.57 -5.69 -7.78
C ASP A 30 17.25 -7.08 -7.18
N LYS A 31 16.88 -7.15 -5.90
CA LYS A 31 16.62 -8.42 -5.19
C LYS A 31 15.17 -8.93 -5.31
N ARG A 32 14.22 -8.09 -5.70
CA ARG A 32 12.78 -8.39 -5.61
C ARG A 32 12.33 -9.60 -6.45
N THR A 33 13.02 -9.90 -7.55
CA THR A 33 12.67 -11.03 -8.44
C THR A 33 13.60 -12.23 -8.25
N HIS A 34 14.70 -12.08 -7.52
CA HIS A 34 15.74 -13.09 -7.42
C HIS A 34 15.25 -14.52 -7.09
N PRO A 35 14.32 -14.76 -6.14
CA PRO A 35 13.83 -16.11 -5.87
C PRO A 35 13.04 -16.70 -7.06
N ILE A 36 12.32 -15.88 -7.81
CA ILE A 36 11.55 -16.31 -8.98
C ILE A 36 12.47 -16.56 -10.16
N ASP A 37 13.46 -15.71 -10.38
CA ASP A 37 14.47 -15.88 -11.43
C ASP A 37 15.26 -17.16 -11.21
N GLU A 38 15.54 -17.53 -9.93
CA GLU A 38 16.18 -18.79 -9.57
C GLU A 38 15.31 -20.00 -9.96
N LEU A 39 14.00 -19.99 -9.63
CA LEU A 39 13.06 -21.03 -10.02
C LEU A 39 13.00 -21.18 -11.55
N VAL A 40 12.94 -20.08 -12.26
CA VAL A 40 12.88 -20.11 -13.74
C VAL A 40 14.20 -20.62 -14.34
N ARG A 41 15.34 -20.26 -13.75
CA ARG A 41 16.66 -20.79 -14.21
C ARG A 41 16.74 -22.30 -14.04
N GLN A 42 16.20 -22.84 -12.92
CA GLN A 42 16.24 -24.27 -12.63
C GLN A 42 15.23 -25.09 -13.46
N HIS A 43 14.05 -24.55 -13.74
CA HIS A 43 12.91 -25.29 -14.32
C HIS A 43 12.48 -24.79 -15.70
N GLY A 44 13.09 -23.74 -16.25
CA GLY A 44 12.69 -23.08 -17.52
C GLY A 44 11.44 -22.18 -17.40
N LYS A 45 10.64 -22.38 -16.36
CA LYS A 45 9.46 -21.57 -16.00
C LYS A 45 9.19 -21.71 -14.50
N ILE A 46 8.25 -20.93 -13.96
CA ILE A 46 7.68 -21.22 -12.64
C ILE A 46 6.92 -22.55 -12.73
N PRO A 47 7.19 -23.55 -11.88
CA PRO A 47 6.46 -24.82 -11.88
C PRO A 47 4.95 -24.62 -11.68
N ASP A 48 4.15 -25.34 -12.48
CA ASP A 48 2.68 -25.14 -12.51
C ASP A 48 2.02 -25.52 -11.20
N ASP A 49 2.60 -26.44 -10.42
CA ASP A 49 2.14 -26.88 -9.10
C ASP A 49 2.35 -25.83 -7.98
N LEU A 50 3.18 -24.82 -8.22
CA LEU A 50 3.36 -23.68 -7.33
C LEU A 50 2.34 -22.56 -7.58
N LEU A 51 1.60 -22.63 -8.68
CA LEU A 51 0.68 -21.58 -9.10
C LEU A 51 -0.77 -22.05 -9.02
N ILE A 52 -1.61 -21.26 -8.37
CA ILE A 52 -3.06 -21.52 -8.27
C ILE A 52 -3.83 -20.49 -9.12
N PRO A 53 -4.77 -20.95 -9.94
CA PRO A 53 -5.68 -20.03 -10.61
C PRO A 53 -6.64 -19.41 -9.61
N ARG A 54 -7.02 -18.14 -9.85
CA ARG A 54 -7.99 -17.41 -9.01
C ARG A 54 -9.01 -16.68 -9.85
N THR A 55 -10.21 -16.55 -9.32
CA THR A 55 -11.24 -15.64 -9.84
C THR A 55 -10.91 -14.20 -9.39
N CYS A 56 -11.60 -13.22 -9.98
CA CYS A 56 -11.44 -11.83 -9.56
C CYS A 56 -11.71 -11.68 -8.05
N PRO A 57 -10.75 -11.21 -7.24
CA PRO A 57 -10.88 -11.18 -5.79
C PRO A 57 -11.90 -10.15 -5.28
N THR A 58 -12.37 -9.23 -6.14
CA THR A 58 -13.38 -8.23 -5.78
C THR A 58 -14.80 -8.65 -6.13
N CYS A 59 -15.02 -9.27 -7.30
CA CYS A 59 -16.38 -9.58 -7.76
C CYS A 59 -16.65 -11.07 -8.02
N GLY A 60 -15.63 -11.93 -7.84
CA GLY A 60 -15.76 -13.40 -8.01
C GLY A 60 -15.83 -13.88 -9.47
N SER A 61 -15.78 -13.00 -10.48
CA SER A 61 -15.86 -13.39 -11.89
C SER A 61 -14.61 -14.15 -12.32
N ALA A 62 -14.80 -15.25 -13.08
CA ALA A 62 -13.70 -15.93 -13.76
C ALA A 62 -13.36 -15.31 -15.12
N ASP A 63 -14.22 -14.41 -15.63
CA ASP A 63 -14.04 -13.77 -16.93
C ASP A 63 -13.05 -12.61 -16.83
N ALA A 64 -11.87 -12.81 -17.42
CA ALA A 64 -10.79 -11.83 -17.41
C ALA A 64 -10.00 -11.90 -18.72
N ARG A 65 -9.51 -10.75 -19.18
CA ARG A 65 -8.61 -10.62 -20.33
C ARG A 65 -7.17 -10.40 -19.90
N HIS A 66 -6.23 -10.80 -20.74
CA HIS A 66 -4.81 -10.51 -20.53
C HIS A 66 -4.56 -9.00 -20.52
N GLU A 67 -3.77 -8.54 -19.55
CA GLU A 67 -3.34 -7.14 -19.44
C GLU A 67 -1.85 -6.99 -19.78
N LEU A 68 -0.98 -7.70 -19.07
CA LEU A 68 0.47 -7.74 -19.32
C LEU A 68 1.12 -8.93 -18.59
N ASP A 69 2.36 -9.26 -18.98
CA ASP A 69 3.20 -10.22 -18.28
C ASP A 69 4.43 -9.49 -17.69
N LYS A 70 4.77 -9.82 -16.43
CA LYS A 70 5.95 -9.31 -15.73
C LYS A 70 6.44 -10.29 -14.67
N ASP A 71 7.77 -10.34 -14.48
CA ASP A 71 8.42 -11.19 -13.47
C ASP A 71 7.90 -12.64 -13.54
N HIS A 72 7.73 -13.16 -14.77
CA HIS A 72 7.23 -14.50 -15.11
C HIS A 72 5.78 -14.78 -14.67
N LEU A 73 5.04 -13.79 -14.22
CA LEU A 73 3.64 -13.89 -13.83
C LEU A 73 2.73 -13.10 -14.78
N ARG A 74 1.53 -13.64 -14.99
CA ARG A 74 0.50 -12.99 -15.80
C ARG A 74 -0.35 -12.06 -14.93
N ILE A 75 -0.59 -10.87 -15.44
CA ILE A 75 -1.53 -9.90 -14.90
C ILE A 75 -2.72 -9.83 -15.85
N VAL A 76 -3.93 -9.90 -15.30
CA VAL A 76 -5.19 -9.90 -16.05
C VAL A 76 -6.11 -8.79 -15.57
N ARG A 77 -7.06 -8.40 -16.41
CA ARG A 77 -8.11 -7.43 -16.07
C ARG A 77 -9.48 -8.13 -16.10
N CYS A 78 -10.23 -7.99 -15.00
CA CYS A 78 -11.58 -8.52 -14.90
C CYS A 78 -12.52 -7.80 -15.89
N ASN A 79 -13.24 -8.57 -16.72
CA ASN A 79 -14.20 -8.00 -17.67
C ASN A 79 -15.47 -7.48 -16.99
N ARG A 80 -15.74 -7.88 -15.74
CA ARG A 80 -16.94 -7.48 -15.00
C ARG A 80 -16.77 -6.22 -14.14
N CYS A 81 -15.62 -6.05 -13.45
CA CYS A 81 -15.43 -4.94 -12.50
C CYS A 81 -14.15 -4.15 -12.76
N ASP A 82 -13.43 -4.47 -13.82
CA ASP A 82 -12.23 -3.77 -14.29
C ASP A 82 -11.01 -3.83 -13.36
N LEU A 83 -11.08 -4.60 -12.24
CA LEU A 83 -9.92 -4.81 -11.38
C LEU A 83 -8.80 -5.50 -12.17
N VAL A 84 -7.58 -5.00 -12.03
CA VAL A 84 -6.37 -5.63 -12.54
C VAL A 84 -5.74 -6.47 -11.43
N TYR A 85 -5.38 -7.74 -11.71
CA TYR A 85 -4.86 -8.64 -10.69
C TYR A 85 -3.98 -9.74 -11.29
N VAL A 86 -3.14 -10.35 -10.44
CA VAL A 86 -2.27 -11.47 -10.83
C VAL A 86 -3.08 -12.77 -10.91
N ASN A 87 -2.97 -13.49 -12.03
CA ASN A 87 -3.63 -14.80 -12.23
C ASN A 87 -2.94 -15.62 -13.33
N PRO A 88 -2.39 -16.84 -13.04
CA PRO A 88 -2.37 -17.48 -11.71
C PRO A 88 -1.39 -16.82 -10.72
N THR A 89 -1.44 -17.21 -9.44
CA THR A 89 -0.60 -16.68 -8.38
C THR A 89 -0.12 -17.79 -7.44
N PHE A 90 0.84 -17.50 -6.56
CA PHE A 90 1.26 -18.43 -5.52
C PHE A 90 0.15 -18.62 -4.46
N ASP A 91 0.26 -19.65 -3.64
CA ASP A 91 -0.65 -19.93 -2.54
C ASP A 91 -0.37 -19.04 -1.30
N GLU A 92 -1.26 -19.08 -0.34
CA GLU A 92 -1.14 -18.31 0.92
C GLU A 92 0.10 -18.75 1.73
N ALA A 93 0.46 -20.02 1.70
CA ALA A 93 1.62 -20.52 2.41
C ALA A 93 2.93 -19.98 1.84
N HIS A 94 3.01 -19.78 0.52
CA HIS A 94 4.14 -19.12 -0.12
C HIS A 94 4.30 -17.68 0.39
N TYR A 95 3.22 -16.89 0.36
CA TYR A 95 3.30 -15.49 0.81
C TYR A 95 3.63 -15.37 2.29
N LYS A 96 3.09 -16.24 3.15
CA LYS A 96 3.49 -16.28 4.57
C LYS A 96 4.98 -16.54 4.74
N ARG A 97 5.56 -17.47 3.97
CA ARG A 97 7.01 -17.73 4.01
C ARG A 97 7.84 -16.51 3.56
N VAL A 98 7.39 -15.79 2.52
CA VAL A 98 8.07 -14.59 2.03
C VAL A 98 8.15 -13.53 3.12
N TYR A 99 7.06 -13.24 3.84
CA TYR A 99 7.04 -12.21 4.89
C TYR A 99 7.93 -12.52 6.10
N VAL A 100 8.26 -13.78 6.36
CA VAL A 100 9.18 -14.17 7.44
C VAL A 100 10.58 -14.51 6.93
N SER A 101 10.85 -14.36 5.63
CA SER A 101 12.16 -14.63 5.04
C SER A 101 13.23 -13.65 5.51
N ALA A 102 14.48 -14.07 5.48
CA ALA A 102 15.62 -13.22 5.86
C ALA A 102 15.72 -11.98 4.96
N GLU A 103 15.43 -12.13 3.66
CA GLU A 103 15.43 -11.05 2.68
C GLU A 103 14.39 -9.99 3.01
N TYR A 104 13.17 -10.40 3.39
CA TYR A 104 12.12 -9.47 3.77
C TYR A 104 12.43 -8.76 5.10
N GLN A 105 13.01 -9.47 6.07
CA GLN A 105 13.48 -8.89 7.32
C GLN A 105 14.56 -7.83 7.09
N GLU A 106 15.46 -8.04 6.13
CA GLU A 106 16.47 -7.06 5.73
C GLU A 106 15.82 -5.79 5.15
N ILE A 107 14.82 -5.95 4.27
CA ILE A 107 14.05 -4.83 3.70
C ILE A 107 13.40 -3.99 4.81
N VAL A 108 12.73 -4.64 5.77
CA VAL A 108 12.11 -3.95 6.91
C VAL A 108 13.14 -3.18 7.72
N ARG A 109 14.29 -3.79 8.00
CA ARG A 109 15.37 -3.13 8.75
C ARG A 109 15.92 -1.91 7.99
N ASP A 110 16.19 -2.05 6.72
CA ASP A 110 16.90 -1.03 5.95
C ASP A 110 16.01 0.09 5.44
N LEU A 111 14.75 -0.19 5.14
CA LEU A 111 13.79 0.84 4.72
C LEU A 111 12.87 1.29 5.86
N GLY A 112 12.34 0.38 6.66
CA GLY A 112 11.40 0.69 7.73
C GLY A 112 12.08 1.38 8.93
N ILE A 113 13.04 0.69 9.55
CA ILE A 113 13.68 1.17 10.78
C ILE A 113 14.48 2.45 10.54
N LYS A 114 15.34 2.49 9.53
CA LYS A 114 16.19 3.65 9.25
C LYS A 114 15.41 4.91 8.87
N SER A 115 14.19 4.78 8.31
CA SER A 115 13.35 5.91 7.93
C SER A 115 12.19 6.17 8.89
N HIS A 116 12.09 5.43 10.00
CA HIS A 116 10.93 5.46 10.91
C HIS A 116 10.58 6.87 11.39
N GLU A 117 11.54 7.62 11.92
CA GLU A 117 11.29 8.97 12.43
C GLU A 117 10.82 9.94 11.35
N TYR A 118 11.44 9.87 10.17
CA TYR A 118 11.02 10.66 9.04
C TYR A 118 9.59 10.31 8.62
N ARG A 119 9.27 9.01 8.55
CA ARG A 119 7.91 8.53 8.20
C ARG A 119 6.87 8.95 9.23
N THR A 120 7.20 8.91 10.53
CA THR A 120 6.31 9.37 11.60
C THR A 120 5.96 10.84 11.42
N LYS A 121 6.96 11.69 11.22
CA LYS A 121 6.79 13.15 11.09
C LYS A 121 6.12 13.53 9.76
N ARG A 122 6.57 12.93 8.64
CA ARG A 122 6.12 13.36 7.30
C ARG A 122 4.79 12.73 6.89
N PHE A 123 4.62 11.43 7.13
CA PHE A 123 3.44 10.68 6.69
C PHE A 123 2.50 10.30 7.82
N GLY A 124 3.04 9.91 8.97
CA GLY A 124 2.24 9.51 10.13
C GLY A 124 1.34 10.64 10.60
N GLN A 125 1.90 11.82 10.88
CA GLN A 125 1.13 12.99 11.33
C GLN A 125 0.09 13.45 10.31
N GLU A 126 0.41 13.40 9.02
CA GLU A 126 -0.54 13.74 7.95
C GLU A 126 -1.71 12.75 7.91
N ARG A 127 -1.43 11.44 8.00
CA ARG A 127 -2.47 10.39 8.02
C ARG A 127 -3.39 10.54 9.24
N VAL A 128 -2.82 10.80 10.41
CA VAL A 128 -3.58 11.07 11.63
C VAL A 128 -4.48 12.29 11.48
N ARG A 129 -3.97 13.40 10.92
CA ARG A 129 -4.77 14.60 10.64
C ARG A 129 -5.94 14.30 9.70
N LEU A 130 -5.69 13.60 8.59
CA LEU A 130 -6.75 13.22 7.63
C LEU A 130 -7.83 12.35 8.29
N MET A 131 -7.46 11.45 9.20
CA MET A 131 -8.42 10.65 9.96
C MET A 131 -9.17 11.51 10.99
N SER A 132 -8.48 12.42 11.69
CA SER A 132 -9.11 13.35 12.65
C SER A 132 -10.19 14.20 12.00
N ASP A 133 -9.95 14.71 10.79
CA ASP A 133 -10.92 15.50 10.02
C ASP A 133 -12.21 14.71 9.72
N GLN A 134 -12.12 13.38 9.73
CA GLN A 134 -13.27 12.48 9.50
C GLN A 134 -13.89 11.95 10.80
N LEU A 135 -13.36 12.29 11.97
CA LEU A 135 -13.82 11.83 13.28
C LEU A 135 -14.15 13.02 14.22
N PRO A 136 -15.03 13.97 13.80
CA PRO A 136 -15.32 15.15 14.58
C PRO A 136 -15.91 14.79 15.94
N GLY A 137 -15.49 15.50 17.00
CA GLY A 137 -16.00 15.34 18.36
C GLY A 137 -15.42 14.16 19.16
N ILE A 138 -14.46 13.41 18.60
CA ILE A 138 -13.78 12.33 19.31
C ILE A 138 -12.40 12.80 19.72
N ALA A 139 -12.21 13.06 21.01
CA ALA A 139 -10.96 13.60 21.52
C ALA A 139 -9.80 12.57 21.53
N SER A 140 -10.11 11.30 21.79
CA SER A 140 -9.13 10.20 21.82
C SER A 140 -9.68 8.99 21.05
N PRO A 141 -9.60 9.01 19.72
CA PRO A 141 -10.08 7.90 18.91
C PRO A 141 -9.32 6.60 19.23
N ARG A 142 -10.05 5.49 19.24
CA ARG A 142 -9.43 4.17 19.30
C ARG A 142 -9.10 3.70 17.88
N PHE A 143 -7.82 3.49 17.61
CA PHE A 143 -7.27 3.27 16.30
C PHE A 143 -6.52 1.94 16.19
N LEU A 144 -6.75 1.21 15.10
CA LEU A 144 -6.01 -0.01 14.73
C LEU A 144 -5.32 0.18 13.38
N ASP A 145 -3.99 0.02 13.35
CA ASP A 145 -3.21 -0.05 12.12
C ASP A 145 -2.91 -1.53 11.78
N VAL A 146 -3.51 -2.03 10.70
CA VAL A 146 -3.33 -3.42 10.21
C VAL A 146 -2.20 -3.42 9.18
N GLY A 147 -1.15 -4.22 9.42
CA GLY A 147 0.10 -4.17 8.65
C GLY A 147 0.95 -2.96 9.04
N CYS A 148 1.05 -2.69 10.34
CA CYS A 148 1.65 -1.47 10.87
C CYS A 148 3.17 -1.37 10.68
N SER A 149 3.85 -2.44 10.25
CA SER A 149 5.32 -2.51 10.16
C SER A 149 5.99 -2.04 11.46
N THR A 150 6.87 -1.05 11.41
CA THR A 150 7.55 -0.46 12.58
C THR A 150 6.65 0.44 13.44
N GLY A 151 5.38 0.66 13.06
CA GLY A 151 4.40 1.42 13.83
C GLY A 151 4.50 2.93 13.69
N PHE A 152 5.04 3.49 12.62
CA PHE A 152 5.22 4.95 12.48
C PHE A 152 3.89 5.73 12.47
N VAL A 153 2.77 5.16 12.00
CA VAL A 153 1.44 5.78 12.10
C VAL A 153 0.88 5.63 13.51
N VAL A 154 1.10 4.47 14.14
CA VAL A 154 0.72 4.23 15.55
C VAL A 154 1.43 5.21 16.47
N GLU A 155 2.74 5.49 16.23
CA GLU A 155 3.48 6.50 16.98
C GLU A 155 2.88 7.88 16.82
N ALA A 156 2.62 8.31 15.57
CA ALA A 156 1.99 9.60 15.31
C ALA A 156 0.60 9.74 15.96
N ALA A 157 -0.20 8.66 15.95
CA ALA A 157 -1.53 8.63 16.56
C ALA A 157 -1.43 8.69 18.10
N ARG A 158 -0.51 7.93 18.72
CA ARG A 158 -0.23 8.01 20.15
C ARG A 158 0.19 9.43 20.57
N ASP A 159 1.08 10.06 19.80
CA ASP A 159 1.58 11.41 20.06
C ASP A 159 0.48 12.48 19.90
N ALA A 160 -0.56 12.18 19.13
CA ALA A 160 -1.78 12.97 19.02
C ALA A 160 -2.83 12.66 20.12
N GLY A 161 -2.52 11.79 21.09
CA GLY A 161 -3.41 11.44 22.21
C GLY A 161 -4.44 10.34 21.91
N TRP A 162 -4.24 9.54 20.85
CA TRP A 162 -5.14 8.44 20.50
C TRP A 162 -4.82 7.14 21.26
N ASP A 163 -5.83 6.29 21.50
CA ASP A 163 -5.64 4.88 21.87
C ASP A 163 -5.25 4.08 20.61
N ALA A 164 -3.94 4.08 20.30
CA ALA A 164 -3.41 3.55 19.06
C ALA A 164 -2.77 2.19 19.25
N ILE A 165 -3.15 1.23 18.41
CA ILE A 165 -2.70 -0.15 18.41
C ILE A 165 -2.26 -0.52 16.98
N GLY A 166 -1.20 -1.33 16.84
CA GLY A 166 -0.78 -1.88 15.57
C GLY A 166 -0.64 -3.40 15.59
N ILE A 167 -0.94 -4.03 14.46
CA ILE A 167 -0.66 -5.46 14.24
C ILE A 167 0.10 -5.64 12.93
N ASP A 168 1.07 -6.57 12.94
CA ASP A 168 1.85 -6.94 11.76
C ASP A 168 2.27 -8.41 11.85
N LEU A 169 2.55 -9.04 10.71
CA LEU A 169 3.08 -10.41 10.66
C LEU A 169 4.59 -10.48 10.86
N ASN A 170 5.29 -9.34 10.80
CA ASN A 170 6.73 -9.26 10.92
C ASN A 170 7.18 -9.02 12.37
N PRO A 171 7.73 -10.05 13.06
CA PRO A 171 8.14 -9.92 14.46
C PRO A 171 9.21 -8.85 14.68
N SER A 172 10.21 -8.74 13.80
CA SER A 172 11.31 -7.78 13.96
C SER A 172 10.85 -6.34 13.86
N ALA A 173 9.89 -6.06 12.96
CA ALA A 173 9.27 -4.73 12.86
C ALA A 173 8.49 -4.38 14.13
N VAL A 174 7.72 -5.34 14.63
CA VAL A 174 6.93 -5.19 15.87
C VAL A 174 7.84 -4.98 17.08
N GLU A 175 8.90 -5.77 17.25
CA GLU A 175 9.90 -5.61 18.33
C GLU A 175 10.53 -4.23 18.33
N TYR A 176 10.89 -3.71 17.16
CA TYR A 176 11.40 -2.35 17.03
C TYR A 176 10.38 -1.32 17.53
N GLY A 177 9.13 -1.40 17.08
CA GLY A 177 8.09 -0.48 17.54
C GLY A 177 7.81 -0.60 19.05
N GLN A 178 7.78 -1.83 19.60
CA GLN A 178 7.65 -2.09 21.03
C GLN A 178 8.81 -1.48 21.83
N SER A 179 10.04 -1.53 21.31
CA SER A 179 11.20 -0.88 21.95
C SER A 179 11.07 0.65 22.03
N ARG A 180 10.20 1.25 21.22
CA ARG A 180 9.81 2.66 21.24
C ARG A 180 8.58 2.95 22.13
N GLY A 181 8.10 1.95 22.87
CA GLY A 181 6.93 2.07 23.74
C GLY A 181 5.59 2.06 22.98
N LEU A 182 5.53 1.54 21.75
CA LEU A 182 4.30 1.43 20.98
C LEU A 182 3.54 0.15 21.35
N ASN A 183 2.21 0.21 21.31
CA ASN A 183 1.33 -0.95 21.49
C ASN A 183 1.20 -1.72 20.19
N LEU A 184 2.20 -2.56 19.88
CA LEU A 184 2.22 -3.40 18.68
C LEU A 184 2.17 -4.87 19.05
N ARG A 185 1.59 -5.69 18.14
CA ARG A 185 1.51 -7.16 18.31
C ARG A 185 1.85 -7.87 17.00
N ALA A 186 2.69 -8.92 17.09
CA ALA A 186 3.03 -9.78 15.95
C ALA A 186 1.93 -10.84 15.78
N VAL A 187 0.83 -10.49 15.12
CA VAL A 187 -0.37 -11.33 14.99
C VAL A 187 -1.15 -11.00 13.73
N ALA A 188 -1.79 -11.99 13.10
CA ALA A 188 -2.73 -11.79 12.01
C ALA A 188 -4.03 -11.10 12.52
N LEU A 189 -4.73 -10.40 11.63
CA LEU A 189 -5.99 -9.73 11.96
C LEU A 189 -7.03 -10.71 12.51
N GLU A 190 -7.14 -11.88 11.90
CA GLU A 190 -8.08 -12.94 12.28
C GLU A 190 -7.80 -13.55 13.67
N GLU A 191 -6.55 -13.50 14.10
CA GLU A 191 -6.06 -14.04 15.37
C GLU A 191 -5.97 -12.96 16.47
N SER A 192 -6.26 -11.71 16.12
CA SER A 192 -6.08 -10.56 17.01
C SER A 192 -6.99 -10.58 18.24
N GLY A 193 -8.17 -11.23 18.15
CA GLY A 193 -9.15 -11.35 19.23
C GLY A 193 -9.93 -10.06 19.53
N TYR A 194 -9.84 -9.03 18.67
CA TYR A 194 -10.60 -7.80 18.87
C TYR A 194 -12.10 -8.01 18.64
N LYS A 195 -12.90 -7.36 19.46
CA LYS A 195 -14.37 -7.46 19.38
C LYS A 195 -14.93 -6.56 18.26
N PRO A 196 -16.02 -6.96 17.58
CA PRO A 196 -16.73 -6.08 16.66
C PRO A 196 -17.10 -4.74 17.31
N GLY A 197 -17.03 -3.68 16.54
CA GLY A 197 -17.41 -2.33 16.98
C GLY A 197 -16.46 -1.70 18.01
N SER A 198 -15.22 -2.17 18.13
CA SER A 198 -14.29 -1.68 19.15
C SER A 198 -13.38 -0.54 18.70
N PHE A 199 -13.39 -0.15 17.43
CA PHE A 199 -12.51 0.88 16.90
C PHE A 199 -13.27 2.04 16.22
N ASP A 200 -12.72 3.23 16.34
CA ASP A 200 -13.16 4.45 15.65
C ASP A 200 -12.57 4.54 14.25
N ALA A 201 -11.31 4.11 14.13
CA ALA A 201 -10.57 4.06 12.89
C ALA A 201 -9.79 2.75 12.76
N VAL A 202 -9.75 2.22 11.53
CA VAL A 202 -8.89 1.11 11.12
C VAL A 202 -8.14 1.54 9.88
N SER A 203 -6.83 1.24 9.77
CA SER A 203 -6.06 1.50 8.55
C SER A 203 -5.46 0.23 7.96
N LEU A 204 -5.26 0.29 6.62
CA LEU A 204 -4.50 -0.66 5.83
C LEU A 204 -3.61 0.15 4.87
N PHE A 205 -2.37 0.38 5.26
CA PHE A 205 -1.41 1.15 4.49
C PHE A 205 -0.39 0.23 3.80
N ASP A 206 -0.43 0.18 2.47
CA ASP A 206 0.36 -0.75 1.66
C ASP A 206 0.12 -2.22 2.09
N VAL A 207 -1.16 -2.62 2.20
CA VAL A 207 -1.58 -3.97 2.63
C VAL A 207 -2.54 -4.61 1.63
N LEU A 208 -3.57 -3.88 1.20
CA LEU A 208 -4.69 -4.46 0.44
C LEU A 208 -4.25 -5.05 -0.91
N GLU A 209 -3.24 -4.45 -1.55
CA GLU A 209 -2.64 -4.93 -2.80
C GLU A 209 -1.94 -6.29 -2.67
N HIS A 210 -1.50 -6.65 -1.47
CA HIS A 210 -0.78 -7.89 -1.19
C HIS A 210 -1.70 -9.09 -0.89
N LEU A 211 -2.98 -8.86 -0.66
CA LEU A 211 -3.88 -9.88 -0.15
C LEU A 211 -4.44 -10.77 -1.26
N LEU A 212 -4.48 -12.08 -1.03
CA LEU A 212 -5.19 -13.01 -1.89
C LEU A 212 -6.71 -12.76 -1.84
N ASP A 213 -7.24 -12.48 -0.67
CA ASP A 213 -8.65 -12.15 -0.44
C ASP A 213 -8.80 -10.78 0.26
N PRO A 214 -8.70 -9.67 -0.50
CA PRO A 214 -8.86 -8.32 0.05
C PRO A 214 -10.27 -8.05 0.58
N VAL A 215 -11.29 -8.71 0.02
CA VAL A 215 -12.68 -8.58 0.46
C VAL A 215 -12.88 -9.13 1.86
N ARG A 216 -12.33 -10.29 2.16
CA ARG A 216 -12.38 -10.90 3.50
C ARG A 216 -11.76 -9.98 4.55
N THR A 217 -10.54 -9.49 4.28
CA THR A 217 -9.84 -8.60 5.22
C THR A 217 -10.57 -7.28 5.41
N LEU A 218 -11.05 -6.66 4.32
CA LEU A 218 -11.79 -5.41 4.41
C LEU A 218 -13.10 -5.56 5.19
N ARG A 219 -13.80 -6.69 5.01
CA ARG A 219 -15.00 -7.04 5.78
C ARG A 219 -14.68 -7.22 7.27
N ALA A 220 -13.58 -7.88 7.61
CA ALA A 220 -13.12 -8.01 8.99
C ALA A 220 -12.83 -6.63 9.60
N CYS A 221 -12.11 -5.75 8.88
CA CYS A 221 -11.89 -4.36 9.33
C CYS A 221 -13.21 -3.60 9.54
N ALA A 222 -14.16 -3.71 8.60
CA ALA A 222 -15.47 -3.08 8.72
C ALA A 222 -16.27 -3.60 9.93
N GLN A 223 -16.14 -4.89 10.29
CA GLN A 223 -16.76 -5.44 11.50
C GLN A 223 -16.15 -4.84 12.78
N LEU A 224 -14.84 -4.62 12.80
CA LEU A 224 -14.15 -4.02 13.95
C LEU A 224 -14.52 -2.55 14.17
N LEU A 225 -14.94 -1.83 13.13
CA LEU A 225 -15.40 -0.46 13.23
C LEU A 225 -16.75 -0.38 13.94
N ARG A 226 -16.88 0.59 14.85
CA ARG A 226 -18.20 1.02 15.35
C ARG A 226 -19.04 1.65 14.23
N PRO A 227 -20.37 1.79 14.39
CA PRO A 227 -21.20 2.56 13.45
C PRO A 227 -20.63 3.98 13.29
N GLY A 228 -20.48 4.46 12.04
CA GLY A 228 -19.87 5.77 11.75
C GLY A 228 -18.34 5.82 11.83
N GLY A 229 -17.67 4.74 12.24
CA GLY A 229 -16.22 4.61 12.21
C GLY A 229 -15.66 4.58 10.79
N ILE A 230 -14.36 4.79 10.63
CA ILE A 230 -13.70 4.93 9.33
C ILE A 230 -12.65 3.85 9.07
N VAL A 231 -12.52 3.45 7.80
CA VAL A 231 -11.34 2.73 7.31
C VAL A 231 -10.52 3.68 6.43
N PHE A 232 -9.19 3.67 6.60
CA PHE A 232 -8.26 4.43 5.75
C PHE A 232 -7.34 3.47 4.99
N LEU A 233 -7.41 3.52 3.67
CA LEU A 233 -6.58 2.72 2.77
C LEU A 233 -5.54 3.60 2.08
N TYR A 234 -4.33 3.06 1.93
CA TYR A 234 -3.28 3.61 1.08
C TYR A 234 -2.75 2.47 0.21
N VAL A 235 -2.93 2.55 -1.09
CA VAL A 235 -2.58 1.49 -2.05
C VAL A 235 -2.06 2.08 -3.35
N PRO A 236 -1.24 1.37 -4.13
CA PRO A 236 -0.82 1.83 -5.46
C PRO A 236 -2.00 2.11 -6.39
N ASN A 237 -1.85 3.17 -7.20
CA ASN A 237 -2.80 3.57 -8.22
C ASN A 237 -2.37 3.03 -9.59
N TYR A 238 -3.14 2.11 -10.15
CA TYR A 238 -2.83 1.56 -11.47
C TYR A 238 -2.93 2.60 -12.60
N ASP A 239 -3.75 3.64 -12.43
CA ASP A 239 -3.88 4.76 -13.38
C ASP A 239 -2.90 5.90 -13.10
N SER A 240 -1.75 5.61 -12.47
CA SER A 240 -0.76 6.63 -12.11
C SER A 240 0.09 7.11 -13.28
N ALA A 241 0.63 8.33 -13.14
CA ALA A 241 1.60 8.88 -14.09
C ALA A 241 2.86 8.02 -14.18
N SER A 242 3.34 7.46 -13.07
CA SER A 242 4.48 6.54 -13.09
C SER A 242 4.23 5.33 -14.00
N ARG A 243 3.02 4.72 -13.95
CA ARG A 243 2.71 3.62 -14.88
C ARG A 243 2.59 4.08 -16.33
N MET A 244 2.00 5.24 -16.56
CA MET A 244 1.88 5.79 -17.92
C MET A 244 3.25 6.09 -18.53
N LEU A 245 4.20 6.57 -17.73
CA LEU A 245 5.56 6.92 -18.18
C LEU A 245 6.50 5.71 -18.31
N MET A 246 6.38 4.73 -17.39
CA MET A 246 7.31 3.59 -17.31
C MET A 246 6.67 2.25 -17.77
N GLY A 247 5.37 2.23 -18.02
CA GLY A 247 4.65 1.02 -18.43
C GLY A 247 4.75 -0.07 -17.34
N LYS A 248 5.11 -1.28 -17.76
CA LYS A 248 5.31 -2.41 -16.85
C LYS A 248 6.53 -2.24 -15.91
N ASP A 249 7.42 -1.30 -16.20
CA ASP A 249 8.61 -1.03 -15.37
C ASP A 249 8.32 -0.07 -14.22
N ALA A 250 7.09 0.43 -14.09
CA ALA A 250 6.67 1.16 -12.90
C ALA A 250 6.92 0.32 -11.64
N HIS A 251 7.54 0.92 -10.63
CA HIS A 251 8.11 0.19 -9.49
C HIS A 251 7.07 -0.59 -8.68
N PHE A 252 5.82 -0.14 -8.67
CA PHE A 252 4.73 -0.86 -7.99
C PHE A 252 4.12 -2.00 -8.82
N ILE A 253 4.44 -2.14 -10.11
CA ILE A 253 4.10 -3.34 -10.88
C ILE A 253 5.08 -4.44 -10.46
N TRP A 254 4.69 -5.16 -9.42
CA TRP A 254 5.50 -6.16 -8.74
C TRP A 254 4.66 -7.41 -8.42
N PRO A 255 4.33 -8.23 -9.45
CA PRO A 255 3.32 -9.27 -9.35
C PRO A 255 3.66 -10.41 -8.38
N THR A 256 4.91 -10.53 -7.94
CA THR A 256 5.32 -11.47 -6.90
C THR A 256 4.87 -11.05 -5.49
N HIS A 257 4.44 -9.78 -5.30
CA HIS A 257 4.01 -9.23 -4.01
C HIS A 257 2.72 -8.43 -4.13
N HIS A 258 2.57 -7.58 -5.17
CA HIS A 258 1.35 -6.83 -5.43
C HIS A 258 0.41 -7.68 -6.29
N LEU A 259 -0.59 -8.26 -5.66
CA LEU A 259 -1.53 -9.20 -6.31
C LEU A 259 -2.74 -8.49 -6.91
N ASN A 260 -3.04 -7.27 -6.44
CA ASN A 260 -4.21 -6.49 -6.84
C ASN A 260 -3.78 -5.05 -7.16
N TYR A 261 -4.24 -4.54 -8.29
CA TYR A 261 -3.91 -3.20 -8.77
C TYR A 261 -5.20 -2.40 -8.89
N TYR A 262 -5.35 -1.43 -8.00
CA TYR A 262 -6.56 -0.62 -7.91
C TYR A 262 -6.44 0.66 -8.73
N THR A 263 -7.59 1.12 -9.25
CA THR A 263 -7.78 2.46 -9.80
C THR A 263 -8.71 3.25 -8.90
N PRO A 264 -8.86 4.58 -9.07
CA PRO A 264 -9.87 5.34 -8.33
C PRO A 264 -11.30 4.78 -8.47
N ALA A 265 -11.62 4.20 -9.64
CA ALA A 265 -12.92 3.60 -9.91
C ALA A 265 -13.10 2.26 -9.19
N THR A 266 -12.12 1.34 -9.33
CA THR A 266 -12.23 -0.01 -8.78
C THR A 266 -12.16 -0.04 -7.25
N ILE A 267 -11.38 0.87 -6.63
CA ILE A 267 -11.34 0.96 -5.16
C ILE A 267 -12.66 1.51 -4.60
N ARG A 268 -13.29 2.48 -5.28
CA ARG A 268 -14.60 2.99 -4.87
C ARG A 268 -15.69 1.93 -4.99
N ASP A 269 -15.69 1.15 -6.08
CA ASP A 269 -16.61 0.02 -6.26
C ASP A 269 -16.43 -1.01 -5.14
N LEU A 270 -15.17 -1.34 -4.79
CA LEU A 270 -14.86 -2.25 -3.68
C LEU A 270 -15.43 -1.73 -2.35
N MET A 271 -15.23 -0.44 -2.02
CA MET A 271 -15.79 0.15 -0.80
C MET A 271 -17.32 0.03 -0.77
N THR A 272 -17.98 0.42 -1.85
CA THR A 272 -19.45 0.37 -1.98
C THR A 272 -19.98 -1.06 -1.77
N ARG A 273 -19.32 -2.08 -2.35
CA ARG A 273 -19.68 -3.49 -2.17
C ARG A 273 -19.54 -3.98 -0.73
N GLN A 274 -18.72 -3.31 0.09
CA GLN A 274 -18.55 -3.64 1.51
C GLN A 274 -19.37 -2.74 2.45
N SER A 275 -20.36 -1.99 1.94
CA SER A 275 -21.20 -1.05 2.70
C SER A 275 -20.36 0.02 3.43
N LEU A 276 -19.31 0.47 2.76
CA LEU A 276 -18.43 1.54 3.21
C LEU A 276 -18.59 2.75 2.26
N ASP A 277 -19.03 3.87 2.79
CA ASP A 277 -19.24 5.10 2.01
C ASP A 277 -17.91 5.86 1.88
N THR A 278 -17.39 6.00 0.67
CA THR A 278 -16.15 6.75 0.41
C THR A 278 -16.38 8.23 0.72
N VAL A 279 -15.74 8.72 1.78
CA VAL A 279 -15.83 10.13 2.23
C VAL A 279 -14.62 10.96 1.82
N TYR A 280 -13.50 10.31 1.51
CA TYR A 280 -12.29 10.94 0.99
C TYR A 280 -11.64 10.02 -0.05
N LEU A 281 -11.26 10.56 -1.20
CA LEU A 281 -10.47 9.89 -2.23
C LEU A 281 -9.57 10.91 -2.93
N ALA A 282 -8.28 10.75 -2.78
CA ALA A 282 -7.26 11.56 -3.44
C ALA A 282 -6.11 10.68 -3.94
N THR A 283 -5.26 11.24 -4.79
CA THR A 283 -4.02 10.58 -5.21
C THR A 283 -2.82 11.41 -4.77
N GLU A 284 -1.75 10.72 -4.44
CA GLU A 284 -0.46 11.32 -4.13
C GLU A 284 0.65 10.33 -4.40
N GLY A 285 1.85 10.81 -4.71
CA GLY A 285 2.95 9.89 -4.94
C GLY A 285 4.27 10.56 -5.24
N LEU A 286 5.20 9.73 -5.67
CA LEU A 286 6.56 10.11 -6.08
C LEU A 286 6.77 9.77 -7.56
N ASP A 287 5.77 10.06 -8.40
CA ASP A 287 5.75 9.65 -9.80
C ASP A 287 6.95 10.19 -10.58
N LEU A 288 7.21 11.49 -10.43
CA LEU A 288 8.33 12.15 -11.11
C LEU A 288 9.69 11.71 -10.55
N VAL A 289 9.77 11.52 -9.24
CA VAL A 289 10.99 11.01 -8.60
C VAL A 289 11.33 9.60 -9.09
N ASP A 290 10.33 8.72 -9.14
CA ASP A 290 10.51 7.34 -9.61
C ASP A 290 10.85 7.31 -11.11
N TYR A 291 10.20 8.15 -11.92
CA TYR A 291 10.49 8.29 -13.35
C TYR A 291 11.92 8.79 -13.61
N LEU A 292 12.34 9.86 -12.93
CA LEU A 292 13.70 10.42 -13.08
C LEU A 292 14.76 9.44 -12.60
N TRP A 293 14.50 8.70 -11.50
CA TRP A 293 15.36 7.62 -11.05
C TRP A 293 15.48 6.52 -12.11
N TYR A 294 14.36 6.06 -12.70
CA TYR A 294 14.32 5.06 -13.76
C TYR A 294 15.10 5.52 -15.01
N ARG A 295 14.92 6.77 -15.42
CA ARG A 295 15.65 7.36 -16.53
C ARG A 295 17.15 7.32 -16.32
N ARG A 296 17.62 7.68 -15.15
CA ARG A 296 19.03 7.75 -14.80
C ARG A 296 19.64 6.36 -14.59
N GLU A 297 19.07 5.57 -13.70
CA GLU A 297 19.66 4.31 -13.22
C GLU A 297 19.43 3.12 -14.17
N VAL A 298 18.32 3.12 -14.91
CA VAL A 298 17.98 2.00 -15.80
C VAL A 298 18.26 2.33 -17.27
N GLN A 299 17.95 3.56 -17.71
CA GLN A 299 18.10 3.94 -19.11
C GLN A 299 19.40 4.71 -19.40
N GLY A 300 20.17 5.10 -18.38
CA GLY A 300 21.42 5.86 -18.53
C GLY A 300 21.23 7.26 -19.15
N ARG A 301 20.08 7.89 -18.88
CA ARG A 301 19.69 9.20 -19.42
C ARG A 301 19.34 10.18 -18.31
N SER A 302 19.70 11.46 -18.47
CA SER A 302 19.20 12.56 -17.62
C SER A 302 18.11 13.34 -18.36
N ASP A 303 17.20 13.93 -17.58
CA ASP A 303 16.15 14.83 -18.06
C ASP A 303 16.17 16.13 -17.22
N ASP A 304 17.27 16.88 -17.30
CA ASP A 304 17.56 18.03 -16.45
C ASP A 304 16.42 19.06 -16.41
N GLY A 305 15.80 19.36 -17.57
CA GLY A 305 14.66 20.25 -17.64
C GLY A 305 13.40 19.73 -16.92
N VAL A 306 13.24 18.41 -16.81
CA VAL A 306 12.15 17.81 -16.02
C VAL A 306 12.51 17.82 -14.53
N GLU A 307 13.78 17.61 -14.18
CA GLU A 307 14.25 17.67 -12.78
C GLU A 307 14.00 19.04 -12.16
N GLU A 308 14.25 20.14 -12.91
CA GLU A 308 14.05 21.51 -12.45
C GLU A 308 12.59 21.81 -12.04
N ILE A 309 11.61 21.20 -12.71
CA ILE A 309 10.18 21.44 -12.48
C ILE A 309 9.46 20.21 -11.90
N ALA A 310 10.19 19.21 -11.41
CA ALA A 310 9.61 17.93 -10.96
C ALA A 310 8.55 18.10 -9.87
N ASP A 311 8.77 18.99 -8.90
CA ASP A 311 7.82 19.26 -7.81
C ASP A 311 6.52 19.90 -8.35
N LEU A 312 6.62 20.81 -9.30
CA LEU A 312 5.48 21.42 -9.98
C LEU A 312 4.69 20.38 -10.78
N LEU A 313 5.39 19.54 -11.54
CA LEU A 313 4.75 18.47 -12.30
C LEU A 313 4.09 17.46 -11.35
N GLN A 314 4.73 17.08 -10.24
CA GLN A 314 4.15 16.18 -9.25
C GLN A 314 2.88 16.77 -8.61
N PHE A 315 2.86 18.07 -8.34
CA PHE A 315 1.64 18.74 -7.88
C PHE A 315 0.49 18.55 -8.89
N PHE A 316 0.71 18.79 -10.17
CA PHE A 316 -0.34 18.60 -11.20
C PHE A 316 -0.73 17.12 -11.38
N VAL A 317 0.21 16.20 -11.28
CA VAL A 317 -0.05 14.75 -11.30
C VAL A 317 -1.01 14.37 -10.16
N ASN A 318 -0.73 14.83 -8.94
CA ASN A 318 -1.59 14.58 -7.78
C ASN A 318 -2.97 15.25 -7.93
N ALA A 319 -3.00 16.50 -8.34
CA ALA A 319 -4.24 17.26 -8.57
C ALA A 319 -5.11 16.67 -9.68
N GLY A 320 -4.48 16.10 -10.72
CA GLY A 320 -5.15 15.43 -11.84
C GLY A 320 -5.62 14.01 -11.54
N ALA A 321 -5.40 13.49 -10.33
CA ALA A 321 -5.74 12.12 -9.93
C ALA A 321 -4.84 11.02 -10.53
N TYR A 322 -3.65 11.37 -10.95
CA TYR A 322 -2.66 10.47 -11.53
C TYR A 322 -1.49 10.18 -10.57
N GLY A 323 -1.56 10.60 -9.32
CA GLY A 323 -0.55 10.27 -8.32
C GLY A 323 -0.44 8.76 -8.09
N LYS A 324 0.76 8.30 -7.81
CA LYS A 324 1.15 6.88 -7.70
C LYS A 324 0.33 6.06 -6.71
N ASN A 325 -0.19 6.70 -5.66
CA ASN A 325 -0.94 6.02 -4.61
C ASN A 325 -2.33 6.63 -4.41
N LEU A 326 -3.30 5.78 -4.14
CA LEU A 326 -4.65 6.14 -3.73
C LEU A 326 -4.70 6.32 -2.22
N ARG A 327 -5.32 7.41 -1.76
CA ARG A 327 -5.70 7.66 -0.38
C ARG A 327 -7.21 7.61 -0.27
N VAL A 328 -7.73 6.62 0.42
CA VAL A 328 -9.17 6.36 0.48
C VAL A 328 -9.61 6.28 1.92
N ILE A 329 -10.48 7.20 2.36
CA ILE A 329 -11.17 7.05 3.64
C ILE A 329 -12.62 6.73 3.34
N ALA A 330 -13.11 5.65 3.94
CA ALA A 330 -14.50 5.26 3.83
C ALA A 330 -15.12 5.06 5.21
N ARG A 331 -16.39 5.43 5.34
CA ARG A 331 -17.17 5.41 6.58
C ARG A 331 -18.08 4.21 6.62
N LYS A 332 -18.11 3.50 7.74
CA LYS A 332 -19.08 2.44 7.98
C LYS A 332 -20.47 3.05 8.16
N GLN A 333 -21.46 2.53 7.42
CA GLN A 333 -22.84 2.96 7.52
C GLN A 333 -23.40 2.73 8.93
N THR A 334 -24.26 3.62 9.38
CA THR A 334 -24.89 3.61 10.73
C THR A 334 -26.18 2.80 10.77
N ARG A 335 -26.31 1.74 9.97
CA ARG A 335 -27.52 0.90 9.98
C ARG A 335 -27.64 0.08 11.25
#